data_3af79d528c844e3c6703410c1cb4e100
#
_entry.id   3af79d528c844e3c6703410c1cb4e100
#
_cell.length_a   1.000
_cell.length_b   1.000
_cell.length_c   1.000
_cell.angle_alpha   90.00
_cell.angle_beta   90.00
_cell.angle_gamma   90.00
#
_symmetry.space_group_name_H-M   'P 1'
#
loop_
_entity.id
_entity.type
_entity.pdbx_description
1 polymer ?
#
loop_
_entity_poly.entity_id
_entity_poly.type
_entity_poly.pdbx_seq_one_letter_code
_entity_poly.pdbx_strand_id
1 'polypeptide(L)'
;MVKRTPLEPWILNRLDSAAGQSDLLRGAIESYQVQKLRETVALARRKSPFYRRLLRQFRPEDIRSPEDLREFPFTTAADIAGNPLQFLCVSQDRINRVVTLQSSGTTGPAKRLFFTKEDQELTRDFFHHGMSTLVQPGDRVLILLPGKLPGSVGDLLREALARIPADGIPYGFVRDPVHALETLYRERIDSLVGIPTQVLALARWLPPGGTGPRLKSLLLTTDHVPRVVTTELERAWHTRVFNHYGMTETGLGGGVECEARCGYHLREADLLFEIVDPVTGEVLPEGEEGEVVFTTLTRRGMPLIRYRTGDMARFMPGPCPCGTVLRRMAPVADRVRGRVPLIGGGFLSMAVLDESLFAVDAVLDFQAAIAPGPGGDCLSLKVQAAGWTGPDTAEAVQKCLLSIPVVAANVALGTLTLAPVELERPEELARPAKRVIRDWRSEGDAADERTV
;
A
#
# COMPACT_ATOMS: atom_id res chain seq x y z
N MET A 1 -27.27 8.74 5.28
CA MET A 1 -26.94 7.52 4.53
C MET A 1 -25.52 7.65 4.01
N VAL A 2 -24.71 6.59 4.14
CA VAL A 2 -23.37 6.53 3.54
C VAL A 2 -23.49 6.47 2.03
N LYS A 3 -22.76 7.31 1.31
CA LYS A 3 -22.80 7.32 -0.15
C LYS A 3 -22.16 6.04 -0.71
N ARG A 4 -22.80 5.49 -1.75
CA ARG A 4 -22.24 4.36 -2.50
C ARG A 4 -20.92 4.78 -3.17
N THR A 5 -19.94 3.88 -3.19
CA THR A 5 -18.64 4.17 -3.81
C THR A 5 -18.78 4.54 -5.30
N PRO A 6 -18.10 5.61 -5.78
CA PRO A 6 -18.09 5.96 -7.20
C PRO A 6 -17.44 4.89 -8.09
N LEU A 7 -16.69 3.94 -7.51
CA LEU A 7 -16.12 2.82 -8.26
C LEU A 7 -17.18 1.90 -8.83
N GLU A 8 -18.32 1.70 -8.15
CA GLU A 8 -19.34 0.78 -8.63
C GLU A 8 -19.95 1.23 -9.98
N PRO A 9 -20.55 2.42 -10.13
CA PRO A 9 -21.08 2.84 -11.42
C PRO A 9 -20.02 2.89 -12.52
N TRP A 10 -18.76 3.24 -12.18
CA TRP A 10 -17.65 3.21 -13.13
C TRP A 10 -17.35 1.79 -13.62
N ILE A 11 -17.32 0.80 -12.73
CA ILE A 11 -17.12 -0.60 -13.09
C ILE A 11 -18.29 -1.10 -13.92
N LEU A 12 -19.53 -0.85 -13.47
CA LEU A 12 -20.74 -1.30 -14.16
C LEU A 12 -20.89 -0.70 -15.56
N ASN A 13 -20.46 0.54 -15.78
CA ASN A 13 -20.45 1.15 -17.12
C ASN A 13 -19.50 0.48 -18.11
N ARG A 14 -18.56 -0.36 -17.63
CA ARG A 14 -17.68 -1.16 -18.49
C ARG A 14 -18.26 -2.55 -18.79
N LEU A 15 -19.32 -2.93 -18.09
CA LEU A 15 -20.05 -4.14 -18.33
C LEU A 15 -21.21 -3.77 -19.28
N ASP A 16 -21.29 -4.37 -20.45
CA ASP A 16 -22.38 -4.16 -21.42
C ASP A 16 -23.76 -4.65 -20.91
N SER A 17 -24.04 -4.49 -19.61
CA SER A 17 -25.23 -5.03 -18.96
C SER A 17 -26.11 -3.96 -18.35
N ALA A 18 -27.39 -3.99 -18.74
CA ALA A 18 -28.46 -3.18 -18.17
C ALA A 18 -28.65 -3.46 -16.65
N ALA A 19 -28.98 -2.40 -15.90
CA ALA A 19 -29.21 -2.45 -14.45
C ALA A 19 -30.21 -3.55 -14.04
N GLY A 20 -29.79 -4.34 -13.03
CA GLY A 20 -30.59 -5.42 -12.42
C GLY A 20 -30.42 -5.45 -10.90
N GLN A 21 -30.96 -6.46 -10.24
CA GLN A 21 -30.81 -6.71 -8.80
C GLN A 21 -29.34 -6.96 -8.43
N SER A 22 -28.94 -6.77 -7.17
CA SER A 22 -27.56 -6.89 -6.67
C SER A 22 -26.84 -8.19 -7.08
N ASP A 23 -27.53 -9.32 -7.01
CA ASP A 23 -26.96 -10.62 -7.36
C ASP A 23 -26.68 -10.74 -8.87
N LEU A 24 -27.53 -10.14 -9.71
CA LEU A 24 -27.30 -10.05 -11.14
C LEU A 24 -26.08 -9.18 -11.47
N LEU A 25 -25.86 -8.09 -10.70
CA LEU A 25 -24.70 -7.21 -10.87
C LEU A 25 -23.41 -7.92 -10.48
N ARG A 26 -23.39 -8.72 -9.39
CA ARG A 26 -22.20 -9.50 -8.99
C ARG A 26 -21.83 -10.53 -10.08
N GLY A 27 -22.81 -11.29 -10.55
CA GLY A 27 -22.62 -12.26 -11.64
C GLY A 27 -22.17 -11.63 -12.95
N ALA A 28 -22.62 -10.40 -13.25
CA ALA A 28 -22.15 -9.67 -14.42
C ALA A 28 -20.68 -9.27 -14.31
N ILE A 29 -20.23 -8.82 -13.11
CA ILE A 29 -18.81 -8.53 -12.84
C ILE A 29 -17.96 -9.80 -13.04
N GLU A 30 -18.39 -10.93 -12.50
CA GLU A 30 -17.66 -12.20 -12.62
C GLU A 30 -17.60 -12.69 -14.07
N SER A 31 -18.70 -12.59 -14.80
CA SER A 31 -18.73 -12.93 -16.24
C SER A 31 -17.77 -12.07 -17.06
N TYR A 32 -17.74 -10.76 -16.79
CA TYR A 32 -16.78 -9.84 -17.38
C TYR A 32 -15.34 -10.22 -17.02
N GLN A 33 -15.07 -10.53 -15.75
CA GLN A 33 -13.75 -10.93 -15.30
C GLN A 33 -13.27 -12.19 -16.00
N VAL A 34 -14.13 -13.21 -16.16
CA VAL A 34 -13.83 -14.44 -16.93
C VAL A 34 -13.45 -14.10 -18.37
N GLN A 35 -14.25 -13.25 -19.02
CA GLN A 35 -13.94 -12.84 -20.39
C GLN A 35 -12.56 -12.16 -20.46
N LYS A 36 -12.29 -11.20 -19.58
CA LYS A 36 -10.99 -10.47 -19.56
C LYS A 36 -9.82 -11.36 -19.17
N LEU A 37 -10.02 -12.33 -18.28
CA LEU A 37 -9.02 -13.36 -17.97
C LEU A 37 -8.65 -14.17 -19.21
N ARG A 38 -9.63 -14.67 -19.96
CA ARG A 38 -9.38 -15.40 -21.22
C ARG A 38 -8.60 -14.56 -22.21
N GLU A 39 -9.00 -13.28 -22.41
CA GLU A 39 -8.30 -12.35 -23.29
C GLU A 39 -6.83 -12.12 -22.83
N THR A 40 -6.61 -11.92 -21.51
CA THR A 40 -5.29 -11.67 -20.94
C THR A 40 -4.38 -12.90 -21.03
N VAL A 41 -4.88 -14.08 -20.71
CA VAL A 41 -4.14 -15.34 -20.83
C VAL A 41 -3.78 -15.61 -22.31
N ALA A 42 -4.72 -15.42 -23.24
CA ALA A 42 -4.47 -15.56 -24.67
C ALA A 42 -3.39 -14.58 -25.17
N LEU A 43 -3.47 -13.31 -24.76
CA LEU A 43 -2.46 -12.27 -25.08
C LEU A 43 -1.08 -12.67 -24.54
N ALA A 44 -1.00 -12.99 -23.25
CA ALA A 44 0.24 -13.31 -22.55
C ALA A 44 0.92 -14.55 -23.15
N ARG A 45 0.19 -15.63 -23.40
CA ARG A 45 0.71 -16.83 -24.08
C ARG A 45 1.23 -16.57 -25.48
N ARG A 46 0.55 -15.71 -26.24
CA ARG A 46 0.95 -15.39 -27.61
C ARG A 46 2.15 -14.45 -27.69
N LYS A 47 2.23 -13.46 -26.82
CA LYS A 47 3.16 -12.34 -26.95
C LYS A 47 4.33 -12.37 -25.96
N SER A 48 4.12 -12.77 -24.71
CA SER A 48 5.16 -12.81 -23.69
C SER A 48 5.97 -14.11 -23.76
N PRO A 49 7.29 -14.04 -23.96
CA PRO A 49 8.15 -15.24 -23.89
C PRO A 49 8.09 -15.93 -22.51
N PHE A 50 7.94 -15.18 -21.42
CA PHE A 50 7.80 -15.74 -20.09
C PHE A 50 6.52 -16.56 -19.97
N TYR A 51 5.37 -15.97 -20.25
CA TYR A 51 4.07 -16.66 -20.12
C TYR A 51 3.85 -17.75 -21.16
N ARG A 52 4.46 -17.67 -22.34
CA ARG A 52 4.43 -18.76 -23.32
C ARG A 52 5.02 -20.05 -22.76
N ARG A 53 6.09 -19.95 -21.95
CA ARG A 53 6.68 -21.11 -21.26
C ARG A 53 5.87 -21.52 -20.04
N LEU A 54 5.55 -20.55 -19.17
CA LEU A 54 4.88 -20.81 -17.90
C LEU A 54 3.48 -21.41 -18.08
N LEU A 55 2.71 -20.87 -19.05
CA LEU A 55 1.31 -21.24 -19.28
C LEU A 55 1.10 -22.21 -20.45
N ARG A 56 2.11 -22.96 -20.88
CA ARG A 56 2.01 -23.82 -22.05
C ARG A 56 0.89 -24.89 -21.96
N GLN A 57 0.59 -25.34 -20.76
CA GLN A 57 -0.43 -26.37 -20.49
C GLN A 57 -1.83 -25.80 -20.21
N PHE A 58 -1.94 -24.49 -20.00
CA PHE A 58 -3.18 -23.81 -19.64
C PHE A 58 -3.79 -23.14 -20.87
N ARG A 59 -5.08 -23.35 -21.10
CA ARG A 59 -5.80 -22.76 -22.24
C ARG A 59 -6.76 -21.68 -21.75
N PRO A 60 -6.91 -20.56 -22.48
CA PRO A 60 -7.89 -19.53 -22.10
C PRO A 60 -9.33 -20.08 -21.96
N GLU A 61 -9.66 -21.07 -22.78
CA GLU A 61 -10.99 -21.72 -22.84
C GLU A 61 -11.32 -22.52 -21.57
N ASP A 62 -10.30 -22.96 -20.84
CA ASP A 62 -10.47 -23.74 -19.61
C ASP A 62 -10.95 -22.87 -18.44
N ILE A 63 -10.81 -21.55 -18.54
CA ILE A 63 -11.28 -20.60 -17.52
C ILE A 63 -12.78 -20.40 -17.69
N ARG A 64 -13.59 -20.97 -16.82
CA ARG A 64 -15.06 -20.87 -16.80
C ARG A 64 -15.57 -19.95 -15.71
N SER A 65 -14.80 -19.84 -14.63
CA SER A 65 -15.05 -18.98 -13.48
C SER A 65 -13.74 -18.31 -13.01
N PRO A 66 -13.78 -17.24 -12.19
CA PRO A 66 -12.58 -16.66 -11.61
C PRO A 66 -11.76 -17.64 -10.77
N GLU A 67 -12.42 -18.61 -10.14
CA GLU A 67 -11.83 -19.63 -9.28
C GLU A 67 -10.92 -20.62 -10.04
N ASP A 68 -11.12 -20.78 -11.35
CA ASP A 68 -10.28 -21.68 -12.17
C ASP A 68 -8.83 -21.19 -12.25
N LEU A 69 -8.57 -19.91 -11.91
CA LEU A 69 -7.20 -19.38 -11.81
C LEU A 69 -6.36 -20.08 -10.75
N ARG A 70 -6.95 -20.68 -9.72
CA ARG A 70 -6.22 -21.39 -8.66
C ARG A 70 -5.27 -22.46 -9.20
N GLU A 71 -5.58 -23.03 -10.35
CA GLU A 71 -4.76 -24.05 -11.02
C GLU A 71 -3.55 -23.46 -11.75
N PHE A 72 -3.54 -22.14 -12.00
CA PHE A 72 -2.48 -21.46 -12.73
C PHE A 72 -1.27 -21.19 -11.84
N PRO A 73 -0.04 -21.28 -12.38
CA PRO A 73 1.17 -20.97 -11.60
C PRO A 73 1.24 -19.50 -11.24
N PHE A 74 1.91 -19.22 -10.12
CA PHE A 74 2.17 -17.87 -9.67
C PHE A 74 3.26 -17.17 -10.49
N THR A 75 3.17 -15.86 -10.53
CA THR A 75 4.23 -14.95 -10.95
C THR A 75 4.79 -14.26 -9.71
N THR A 76 6.11 -14.13 -9.61
CA THR A 76 6.78 -13.52 -8.46
C THR A 76 7.59 -12.27 -8.82
N ALA A 77 7.97 -11.50 -7.80
CA ALA A 77 8.88 -10.37 -7.97
C ALA A 77 10.25 -10.82 -8.53
N ALA A 78 10.72 -12.00 -8.15
CA ALA A 78 11.98 -12.57 -8.63
C ALA A 78 11.93 -12.89 -10.13
N ASP A 79 10.81 -13.42 -10.63
CA ASP A 79 10.61 -13.68 -12.06
C ASP A 79 10.75 -12.40 -12.89
N ILE A 80 10.14 -11.30 -12.41
CA ILE A 80 10.23 -10.00 -13.09
C ILE A 80 11.65 -9.44 -13.01
N ALA A 81 12.31 -9.52 -11.84
CA ALA A 81 13.67 -9.01 -11.66
C ALA A 81 14.68 -9.77 -12.53
N GLY A 82 14.49 -11.08 -12.70
CA GLY A 82 15.37 -11.94 -13.49
C GLY A 82 15.41 -11.56 -14.97
N ASN A 83 14.25 -11.30 -15.59
CA ASN A 83 14.19 -10.84 -16.99
C ASN A 83 12.89 -10.08 -17.31
N PRO A 84 12.80 -8.78 -16.98
CA PRO A 84 11.57 -8.02 -17.12
C PRO A 84 11.08 -7.87 -18.56
N LEU A 85 11.97 -7.89 -19.58
CA LEU A 85 11.59 -7.77 -20.99
C LEU A 85 10.83 -8.99 -21.51
N GLN A 86 11.00 -10.17 -20.90
CA GLN A 86 10.25 -11.36 -21.30
C GLN A 86 8.75 -11.30 -20.94
N PHE A 87 8.35 -10.35 -20.11
CA PHE A 87 6.94 -10.12 -19.77
C PHE A 87 6.18 -9.25 -20.78
N LEU A 88 6.90 -8.54 -21.67
CA LEU A 88 6.27 -7.62 -22.60
C LEU A 88 5.35 -8.36 -23.59
N CYS A 89 4.16 -7.79 -23.77
CA CYS A 89 3.18 -8.23 -24.78
C CYS A 89 3.05 -7.25 -25.94
N VAL A 90 3.80 -6.16 -25.92
CA VAL A 90 3.89 -5.12 -26.97
C VAL A 90 5.33 -4.88 -27.36
N SER A 91 5.54 -4.22 -28.48
CA SER A 91 6.87 -3.76 -28.91
C SER A 91 7.34 -2.62 -27.98
N GLN A 92 8.66 -2.47 -27.80
CA GLN A 92 9.24 -1.52 -26.85
C GLN A 92 8.96 -0.05 -27.20
N ASP A 93 8.75 0.27 -28.46
CA ASP A 93 8.36 1.60 -28.94
C ASP A 93 6.99 2.06 -28.42
N ARG A 94 6.13 1.12 -28.01
CA ARG A 94 4.85 1.40 -27.37
C ARG A 94 4.94 1.66 -25.86
N ILE A 95 6.12 1.46 -25.26
CA ILE A 95 6.31 1.71 -23.83
C ILE A 95 6.47 3.21 -23.59
N ASN A 96 5.54 3.76 -22.81
CA ASN A 96 5.53 5.17 -22.44
C ASN A 96 6.26 5.44 -21.13
N ARG A 97 6.22 4.48 -20.19
CA ARG A 97 6.82 4.62 -18.86
C ARG A 97 7.50 3.33 -18.43
N VAL A 98 8.72 3.47 -17.92
CA VAL A 98 9.44 2.40 -17.20
C VAL A 98 9.61 2.82 -15.75
N VAL A 99 9.22 1.95 -14.82
CA VAL A 99 9.46 2.13 -13.39
C VAL A 99 10.44 1.09 -12.92
N THR A 100 11.58 1.54 -12.39
CA THR A 100 12.61 0.68 -11.81
C THR A 100 12.48 0.69 -10.29
N LEU A 101 12.29 -0.48 -9.71
CA LEU A 101 12.16 -0.69 -8.27
C LEU A 101 13.34 -1.53 -7.80
N GLN A 102 14.11 -0.99 -6.87
CA GLN A 102 15.11 -1.79 -6.17
C GLN A 102 14.42 -2.63 -5.09
N SER A 103 14.83 -3.89 -4.94
CA SER A 103 14.40 -4.73 -3.82
C SER A 103 15.09 -4.21 -2.55
N SER A 104 14.31 -3.85 -1.53
CA SER A 104 14.86 -3.47 -0.23
C SER A 104 15.66 -4.63 0.35
N GLY A 105 16.95 -4.42 0.64
CA GLY A 105 17.79 -5.37 1.36
C GLY A 105 18.39 -6.51 0.53
N THR A 106 18.40 -6.44 -0.81
CA THR A 106 19.08 -7.44 -1.64
C THR A 106 19.94 -6.76 -2.68
N THR A 107 21.15 -7.29 -2.88
CA THR A 107 22.06 -6.99 -4.00
C THR A 107 21.54 -7.51 -5.36
N GLY A 108 20.29 -7.96 -5.41
CA GLY A 108 19.65 -8.54 -6.59
C GLY A 108 19.29 -7.52 -7.67
N PRO A 109 19.04 -7.98 -8.92
CA PRO A 109 18.71 -7.11 -10.03
C PRO A 109 17.40 -6.34 -9.76
N ALA A 110 17.37 -5.05 -10.15
CA ALA A 110 16.22 -4.19 -9.98
C ALA A 110 15.03 -4.66 -10.83
N LYS A 111 13.86 -4.72 -10.24
CA LYS A 111 12.61 -5.03 -10.93
C LYS A 111 12.18 -3.86 -11.82
N ARG A 112 11.85 -4.12 -13.09
CA ARG A 112 11.35 -3.10 -14.02
C ARG A 112 9.95 -3.44 -14.47
N LEU A 113 9.08 -2.45 -14.39
CA LEU A 113 7.69 -2.52 -14.84
C LEU A 113 7.48 -1.54 -16.00
N PHE A 114 6.76 -1.99 -17.00
CA PHE A 114 6.57 -1.27 -18.26
C PHE A 114 5.09 -0.94 -18.45
N PHE A 115 4.81 0.30 -18.84
CA PHE A 115 3.46 0.80 -19.04
C PHE A 115 3.35 1.47 -20.41
N THR A 116 2.30 1.15 -21.13
CA THR A 116 1.88 1.89 -22.33
C THR A 116 1.10 3.14 -21.91
N LYS A 117 0.73 4.00 -22.87
CA LYS A 117 -0.18 5.13 -22.60
C LYS A 117 -1.54 4.67 -22.11
N GLU A 118 -2.05 3.59 -22.70
CA GLU A 118 -3.32 2.98 -22.34
C GLU A 118 -3.28 2.40 -20.92
N ASP A 119 -2.17 1.75 -20.54
CA ASP A 119 -1.99 1.25 -19.17
C ASP A 119 -1.97 2.38 -18.14
N GLN A 120 -1.36 3.54 -18.46
CA GLN A 120 -1.39 4.72 -17.60
C GLN A 120 -2.77 5.37 -17.56
N GLU A 121 -3.53 5.30 -18.66
CA GLU A 121 -4.91 5.78 -18.69
C GLU A 121 -5.80 5.00 -17.71
N LEU A 122 -5.63 3.69 -17.60
CA LEU A 122 -6.31 2.88 -16.59
C LEU A 122 -6.04 3.37 -15.15
N THR A 123 -4.82 3.87 -14.89
CA THR A 123 -4.47 4.46 -13.59
C THR A 123 -5.18 5.78 -13.35
N ARG A 124 -5.18 6.69 -14.34
CA ARG A 124 -5.88 7.99 -14.24
C ARG A 124 -7.37 7.80 -14.01
N ASP A 125 -7.95 6.84 -14.70
CA ASP A 125 -9.38 6.54 -14.63
C ASP A 125 -9.75 6.01 -13.22
N PHE A 126 -8.96 5.09 -12.68
CA PHE A 126 -9.14 4.61 -11.31
C PHE A 126 -8.96 5.75 -10.28
N PHE A 127 -7.93 6.58 -10.43
CA PHE A 127 -7.70 7.70 -9.52
C PHE A 127 -8.85 8.71 -9.58
N HIS A 128 -9.36 9.02 -10.77
CA HIS A 128 -10.53 9.88 -10.95
C HIS A 128 -11.71 9.38 -10.10
N HIS A 129 -12.13 8.14 -10.31
CA HIS A 129 -13.31 7.60 -9.62
C HIS A 129 -13.05 7.34 -8.14
N GLY A 130 -11.84 6.91 -7.75
CA GLY A 130 -11.46 6.75 -6.35
C GLY A 130 -11.46 8.06 -5.59
N MET A 131 -10.85 9.12 -6.17
CA MET A 131 -10.82 10.46 -5.57
C MET A 131 -12.19 11.11 -5.49
N SER A 132 -13.13 10.78 -6.37
CA SER A 132 -14.51 11.28 -6.30
C SER A 132 -15.28 10.86 -5.04
N THR A 133 -14.71 9.93 -4.23
CA THR A 133 -15.22 9.62 -2.89
C THR A 133 -14.98 10.75 -1.90
N LEU A 134 -13.89 11.50 -2.03
CA LEU A 134 -13.39 12.41 -1.00
C LEU A 134 -13.09 13.83 -1.49
N VAL A 135 -13.15 14.06 -2.80
CA VAL A 135 -12.89 15.36 -3.44
C VAL A 135 -14.10 15.77 -4.30
N GLN A 136 -14.38 17.07 -4.33
CA GLN A 136 -15.46 17.67 -5.11
C GLN A 136 -14.91 18.70 -6.11
N PRO A 137 -15.69 19.09 -7.14
CA PRO A 137 -15.33 20.18 -8.03
C PRO A 137 -15.00 21.46 -7.26
N GLY A 138 -13.87 22.09 -7.62
CA GLY A 138 -13.36 23.29 -6.97
C GLY A 138 -12.42 23.03 -5.79
N ASP A 139 -12.30 21.79 -5.31
CA ASP A 139 -11.37 21.46 -4.22
C ASP A 139 -9.90 21.57 -4.68
N ARG A 140 -9.04 21.95 -3.73
CA ARG A 140 -7.59 21.99 -3.91
C ARG A 140 -6.95 20.87 -3.11
N VAL A 141 -6.17 20.03 -3.80
CA VAL A 141 -5.58 18.80 -3.24
C VAL A 141 -4.07 18.89 -3.23
N LEU A 142 -3.44 18.92 -2.06
CA LEU A 142 -1.99 18.84 -1.93
C LEU A 142 -1.53 17.39 -2.03
N ILE A 143 -0.60 17.11 -2.96
CA ILE A 143 -0.12 15.77 -3.27
C ILE A 143 1.30 15.61 -2.73
N LEU A 144 1.46 14.97 -1.57
CA LEU A 144 2.74 14.69 -0.92
C LEU A 144 3.41 13.43 -1.48
N LEU A 145 3.29 13.22 -2.78
CA LEU A 145 3.89 12.09 -3.52
C LEU A 145 4.68 12.62 -4.72
N PRO A 146 5.65 11.84 -5.25
CA PRO A 146 6.44 12.26 -6.42
C PRO A 146 5.56 12.64 -7.60
N GLY A 147 5.64 13.91 -8.04
CA GLY A 147 4.79 14.46 -9.11
C GLY A 147 5.53 15.28 -10.17
N LYS A 148 6.87 15.42 -10.06
CA LYS A 148 7.67 16.26 -10.99
C LYS A 148 7.91 15.62 -12.37
N LEU A 149 7.92 14.30 -12.44
CA LEU A 149 8.19 13.57 -13.68
C LEU A 149 6.87 13.13 -14.33
N PRO A 150 6.74 13.27 -15.67
CA PRO A 150 5.58 12.77 -16.39
C PRO A 150 5.31 11.28 -16.11
N GLY A 151 4.07 10.93 -15.85
CA GLY A 151 3.64 9.57 -15.51
C GLY A 151 4.10 9.09 -14.12
N SER A 152 4.60 9.98 -13.25
CA SER A 152 4.79 9.66 -11.82
C SER A 152 3.44 9.65 -11.09
N VAL A 153 3.40 9.07 -9.89
CA VAL A 153 2.14 8.90 -9.15
C VAL A 153 1.42 10.24 -8.90
N GLY A 154 2.14 11.26 -8.49
CA GLY A 154 1.55 12.59 -8.24
C GLY A 154 1.14 13.31 -9.53
N ASP A 155 1.83 13.09 -10.65
CA ASP A 155 1.44 13.65 -11.94
C ASP A 155 0.15 12.97 -12.47
N LEU A 156 0.08 11.65 -12.44
CA LEU A 156 -1.13 10.91 -12.82
C LEU A 156 -2.33 11.26 -11.93
N LEU A 157 -2.09 11.48 -10.64
CA LEU A 157 -3.14 11.91 -9.71
C LEU A 157 -3.61 13.34 -10.02
N ARG A 158 -2.69 14.26 -10.32
CA ARG A 158 -3.05 15.63 -10.76
C ARG A 158 -3.91 15.60 -12.02
N GLU A 159 -3.54 14.79 -13.02
CA GLU A 159 -4.34 14.64 -14.23
C GLU A 159 -5.71 14.01 -13.98
N ALA A 160 -5.81 13.08 -13.04
CA ALA A 160 -7.06 12.47 -12.62
C ALA A 160 -7.98 13.46 -11.88
N LEU A 161 -7.42 14.30 -11.00
CA LEU A 161 -8.17 15.35 -10.29
C LEU A 161 -8.75 16.39 -11.23
N ALA A 162 -8.04 16.73 -12.31
CA ALA A 162 -8.57 17.63 -13.33
C ALA A 162 -9.85 17.11 -13.99
N ARG A 163 -10.15 15.80 -13.95
CA ARG A 163 -11.41 15.20 -14.41
C ARG A 163 -12.56 15.41 -13.43
N ILE A 164 -12.26 15.75 -12.16
CA ILE A 164 -13.25 16.11 -11.12
C ILE A 164 -13.47 17.62 -11.07
N PRO A 165 -12.98 18.42 -11.98
CA PRO A 165 -12.55 19.81 -11.93
C PRO A 165 -12.02 20.28 -10.57
N ALA A 166 -11.01 19.54 -10.03
CA ALA A 166 -10.30 19.88 -8.80
C ALA A 166 -8.82 20.15 -9.10
N ASP A 167 -8.20 21.04 -8.32
CA ASP A 167 -6.80 21.43 -8.47
C ASP A 167 -5.87 20.46 -7.72
N GLY A 168 -5.15 19.61 -8.45
CA GLY A 168 -4.06 18.81 -7.89
C GLY A 168 -2.76 19.61 -7.85
N ILE A 169 -2.16 19.76 -6.67
CA ILE A 169 -0.91 20.50 -6.43
C ILE A 169 0.19 19.51 -6.02
N PRO A 170 1.06 19.05 -6.95
CA PRO A 170 2.14 18.15 -6.63
C PRO A 170 3.22 18.86 -5.80
N TYR A 171 3.34 18.48 -4.55
CA TYR A 171 4.37 18.97 -3.63
C TYR A 171 5.59 18.04 -3.62
N GLY A 172 5.37 16.75 -3.62
CA GLY A 172 6.40 15.74 -3.42
C GLY A 172 6.52 15.32 -1.96
N PHE A 173 7.56 14.53 -1.65
CA PHE A 173 7.80 14.14 -0.26
C PHE A 173 8.13 15.36 0.61
N VAL A 174 7.59 15.38 1.82
CA VAL A 174 7.86 16.43 2.80
C VAL A 174 9.28 16.26 3.32
N ARG A 175 10.11 17.30 3.15
CA ARG A 175 11.42 17.41 3.78
C ARG A 175 11.39 18.52 4.83
N ASP A 176 10.84 19.66 4.49
CA ASP A 176 10.63 20.80 5.37
C ASP A 176 9.15 20.85 5.81
N PRO A 177 8.84 20.46 7.06
CA PRO A 177 7.49 20.48 7.58
C PRO A 177 6.90 21.89 7.68
N VAL A 178 7.73 22.90 7.98
CA VAL A 178 7.29 24.31 8.10
C VAL A 178 6.78 24.79 6.74
N HIS A 179 7.60 24.64 5.70
CA HIS A 179 7.21 25.02 4.35
C HIS A 179 5.99 24.25 3.83
N ALA A 180 5.86 22.96 4.20
CA ALA A 180 4.68 22.16 3.83
C ALA A 180 3.41 22.70 4.52
N LEU A 181 3.48 23.02 5.82
CA LEU A 181 2.37 23.64 6.56
C LEU A 181 2.01 25.02 6.00
N GLU A 182 3.00 25.88 5.74
CA GLU A 182 2.77 27.17 5.09
C GLU A 182 2.06 27.02 3.74
N THR A 183 2.44 26.01 2.96
CA THR A 183 1.82 25.71 1.69
C THR A 183 0.35 25.30 1.86
N LEU A 184 0.02 24.46 2.87
CA LEU A 184 -1.36 24.09 3.19
C LEU A 184 -2.25 25.33 3.41
N TYR A 185 -1.75 26.31 4.16
CA TYR A 185 -2.51 27.55 4.44
C TYR A 185 -2.53 28.52 3.24
N ARG A 186 -1.37 28.80 2.64
CA ARG A 186 -1.24 29.72 1.52
C ARG A 186 -2.09 29.29 0.33
N GLU A 187 -2.06 28.02 0.00
CA GLU A 187 -2.80 27.45 -1.12
C GLU A 187 -4.25 27.09 -0.75
N ARG A 188 -4.69 27.32 0.49
CA ARG A 188 -6.05 27.00 0.95
C ARG A 188 -6.46 25.58 0.57
N ILE A 189 -5.66 24.62 0.99
CA ILE A 189 -5.85 23.21 0.65
C ILE A 189 -7.10 22.65 1.32
N ASP A 190 -7.95 21.97 0.55
CA ASP A 190 -9.16 21.29 1.02
C ASP A 190 -8.90 19.82 1.38
N SER A 191 -8.00 19.15 0.65
CA SER A 191 -7.71 17.74 0.84
C SER A 191 -6.21 17.45 0.64
N LEU A 192 -5.72 16.38 1.27
CA LEU A 192 -4.31 16.03 1.21
C LEU A 192 -4.16 14.53 0.89
N VAL A 193 -3.18 14.20 0.05
CA VAL A 193 -2.79 12.81 -0.26
C VAL A 193 -1.33 12.61 0.15
N GLY A 194 -1.05 11.62 1.01
CA GLY A 194 0.31 11.43 1.50
C GLY A 194 0.57 10.09 2.17
N ILE A 195 1.81 9.94 2.64
CA ILE A 195 2.28 8.79 3.40
C ILE A 195 1.92 8.99 4.87
N PRO A 196 1.42 7.97 5.59
CA PRO A 196 0.96 8.10 6.97
C PRO A 196 1.95 8.81 7.90
N THR A 197 3.21 8.39 7.90
CA THR A 197 4.26 8.95 8.79
C THR A 197 4.56 10.41 8.48
N GLN A 198 4.59 10.81 7.18
CA GLN A 198 4.83 12.20 6.82
C GLN A 198 3.65 13.11 7.18
N VAL A 199 2.42 12.63 7.02
CA VAL A 199 1.22 13.40 7.39
C VAL A 199 1.11 13.53 8.91
N LEU A 200 1.41 12.46 9.65
CA LEU A 200 1.50 12.49 11.10
C LEU A 200 2.58 13.49 11.58
N ALA A 201 3.76 13.45 10.97
CA ALA A 201 4.84 14.37 11.31
C ALA A 201 4.42 15.84 11.11
N LEU A 202 3.66 16.16 10.03
CA LEU A 202 3.11 17.51 9.85
C LEU A 202 2.14 17.89 10.97
N ALA A 203 1.28 16.96 11.41
CA ALA A 203 0.36 17.25 12.50
C ALA A 203 1.09 17.52 13.83
N ARG A 204 2.14 16.76 14.10
CA ARG A 204 2.97 16.86 15.32
C ARG A 204 3.99 18.00 15.28
N TRP A 205 4.26 18.57 14.09
CA TRP A 205 5.14 19.73 13.93
C TRP A 205 4.47 21.05 14.33
N LEU A 206 3.14 21.06 14.40
CA LEU A 206 2.40 22.23 14.87
C LEU A 206 2.73 22.51 16.35
N PRO A 207 2.93 23.81 16.72
CA PRO A 207 3.14 24.15 18.10
C PRO A 207 1.93 23.76 18.97
N PRO A 208 2.14 23.45 20.25
CA PRO A 208 1.04 23.15 21.17
C PRO A 208 -0.03 24.26 21.15
N GLY A 209 -1.28 23.90 20.93
CA GLY A 209 -2.40 24.84 20.79
C GLY A 209 -2.50 25.55 19.44
N GLY A 210 -1.63 25.27 18.51
CA GLY A 210 -1.74 25.72 17.11
C GLY A 210 -2.97 25.13 16.45
N THR A 211 -3.72 25.95 15.69
CA THR A 211 -4.86 25.48 14.89
C THR A 211 -4.32 24.78 13.65
N GLY A 212 -4.59 23.48 13.53
CA GLY A 212 -4.26 22.73 12.32
C GLY A 212 -5.06 23.21 11.09
N PRO A 213 -4.66 22.84 9.87
CA PRO A 213 -5.42 23.16 8.67
C PRO A 213 -6.79 22.49 8.73
N ARG A 214 -7.81 23.20 8.24
CA ARG A 214 -9.17 22.65 8.12
C ARG A 214 -9.28 21.89 6.80
N LEU A 215 -9.01 20.61 6.83
CA LEU A 215 -9.07 19.74 5.67
C LEU A 215 -10.42 18.98 5.65
N LYS A 216 -11.02 18.86 4.46
CA LYS A 216 -12.22 18.05 4.26
C LYS A 216 -11.92 16.56 4.35
N SER A 217 -10.77 16.15 3.80
CA SER A 217 -10.35 14.75 3.76
C SER A 217 -8.84 14.57 3.66
N LEU A 218 -8.37 13.40 4.12
CA LEU A 218 -7.03 12.90 3.91
C LEU A 218 -7.11 11.55 3.21
N LEU A 219 -6.25 11.31 2.21
CA LEU A 219 -6.01 9.98 1.66
C LEU A 219 -4.61 9.52 2.04
N LEU A 220 -4.51 8.49 2.86
CA LEU A 220 -3.25 7.89 3.24
C LEU A 220 -2.97 6.66 2.36
N THR A 221 -1.73 6.54 1.90
CA THR A 221 -1.34 5.51 0.94
C THR A 221 0.15 5.18 1.02
N THR A 222 0.59 4.19 0.28
CA THR A 222 1.99 3.78 0.08
C THR A 222 2.54 2.90 1.20
N ASP A 223 2.07 3.04 2.42
CA ASP A 223 2.49 2.24 3.58
C ASP A 223 1.26 1.82 4.41
N HIS A 224 1.47 0.96 5.40
CA HIS A 224 0.46 0.64 6.40
C HIS A 224 -0.08 1.91 7.06
N VAL A 225 -1.39 1.98 7.27
CA VAL A 225 -2.06 3.09 7.94
C VAL A 225 -2.49 2.64 9.34
N PRO A 226 -1.71 2.97 10.39
CA PRO A 226 -2.04 2.61 11.77
C PRO A 226 -3.33 3.31 12.23
N ARG A 227 -4.13 2.62 13.04
CA ARG A 227 -5.36 3.20 13.60
C ARG A 227 -5.06 4.40 14.50
N VAL A 228 -3.97 4.32 15.27
CA VAL A 228 -3.54 5.42 16.13
C VAL A 228 -3.25 6.68 15.32
N VAL A 229 -2.61 6.56 14.18
CA VAL A 229 -2.34 7.67 13.24
C VAL A 229 -3.64 8.24 12.68
N THR A 230 -4.55 7.37 12.22
CA THR A 230 -5.87 7.81 11.72
C THR A 230 -6.63 8.60 12.78
N THR A 231 -6.72 8.05 14.00
CA THR A 231 -7.45 8.68 15.12
C THR A 231 -6.86 10.03 15.50
N GLU A 232 -5.53 10.14 15.53
CA GLU A 232 -4.86 11.38 15.84
C GLU A 232 -5.08 12.46 14.77
N LEU A 233 -4.92 12.11 13.49
CA LEU A 233 -5.14 13.04 12.39
C LEU A 233 -6.59 13.53 12.32
N GLU A 234 -7.57 12.65 12.54
CA GLU A 234 -8.99 13.02 12.59
C GLU A 234 -9.27 13.99 13.75
N ARG A 235 -8.67 13.73 14.91
CA ARG A 235 -8.79 14.61 16.09
C ARG A 235 -8.09 15.95 15.90
N ALA A 236 -6.83 15.94 15.40
CA ALA A 236 -5.99 17.13 15.30
C ALA A 236 -6.49 18.12 14.21
N TRP A 237 -6.99 17.60 13.09
CA TRP A 237 -7.38 18.41 11.93
C TRP A 237 -8.88 18.41 11.64
N HIS A 238 -9.71 17.78 12.50
CA HIS A 238 -11.15 17.67 12.33
C HIS A 238 -11.56 17.22 10.92
N THR A 239 -10.86 16.25 10.38
CA THR A 239 -10.97 15.75 9.02
C THR A 239 -11.40 14.27 8.99
N ARG A 240 -11.69 13.74 7.81
CA ARG A 240 -11.90 12.30 7.60
C ARG A 240 -10.69 11.70 6.91
N VAL A 241 -10.16 10.61 7.45
CA VAL A 241 -9.03 9.87 6.88
C VAL A 241 -9.54 8.67 6.10
N PHE A 242 -9.09 8.57 4.85
CA PHE A 242 -9.36 7.45 3.95
C PHE A 242 -8.07 6.71 3.66
N ASN A 243 -8.18 5.42 3.41
CA ASN A 243 -7.06 4.55 3.11
C ASN A 243 -7.12 4.04 1.66
N HIS A 244 -5.97 3.95 1.02
CA HIS A 244 -5.82 3.48 -0.36
C HIS A 244 -4.76 2.38 -0.43
N TYR A 245 -5.10 1.28 -1.11
CA TYR A 245 -4.18 0.20 -1.43
C TYR A 245 -3.73 0.28 -2.88
N GLY A 246 -2.43 0.21 -3.07
CA GLY A 246 -1.84 0.16 -4.40
C GLY A 246 -0.32 -0.02 -4.37
N MET A 247 0.17 -0.61 -5.43
CA MET A 247 1.59 -0.81 -5.69
C MET A 247 1.87 -0.55 -7.17
N THR A 248 3.13 -0.41 -7.54
CA THR A 248 3.47 -0.18 -8.96
C THR A 248 2.94 -1.29 -9.85
N GLU A 249 2.95 -2.52 -9.38
CA GLU A 249 2.50 -3.72 -10.11
C GLU A 249 0.99 -3.70 -10.38
N THR A 250 0.16 -3.15 -9.50
CA THR A 250 -1.28 -2.98 -9.76
C THR A 250 -1.59 -1.79 -10.67
N GLY A 251 -0.58 -1.04 -11.12
CA GLY A 251 -0.75 0.22 -11.81
C GLY A 251 -1.09 1.36 -10.84
N LEU A 252 -0.46 1.38 -9.68
CA LEU A 252 -0.55 2.38 -8.61
C LEU A 252 -1.91 2.42 -7.87
N GLY A 253 -2.87 1.56 -8.23
CA GLY A 253 -4.16 1.53 -7.55
C GLY A 253 -4.84 0.17 -7.65
N GLY A 254 -5.12 -0.45 -6.50
CA GLY A 254 -5.83 -1.72 -6.36
C GLY A 254 -7.18 -1.58 -5.67
N GLY A 255 -7.29 -0.64 -4.72
CA GLY A 255 -8.53 -0.40 -3.99
C GLY A 255 -8.48 0.87 -3.15
N VAL A 256 -9.64 1.41 -2.80
CA VAL A 256 -9.81 2.61 -1.98
C VAL A 256 -11.04 2.48 -1.10
N GLU A 257 -11.00 3.08 0.08
CA GLU A 257 -12.15 3.12 0.98
C GLU A 257 -13.27 4.03 0.44
N CYS A 258 -14.50 3.69 0.76
CA CYS A 258 -15.65 4.57 0.62
C CYS A 258 -15.90 5.38 1.91
N GLU A 259 -16.97 6.17 1.95
CA GLU A 259 -17.35 6.96 3.13
C GLU A 259 -17.58 6.12 4.40
N ALA A 260 -17.84 4.81 4.28
CA ALA A 260 -17.96 3.90 5.42
C ALA A 260 -16.63 3.57 6.08
N ARG A 261 -15.52 3.72 5.37
CA ARG A 261 -14.14 3.49 5.85
C ARG A 261 -13.96 2.14 6.56
N CYS A 262 -14.48 1.12 5.92
CA CYS A 262 -14.45 -0.26 6.43
C CYS A 262 -13.89 -1.23 5.38
N GLY A 263 -12.65 -0.98 4.96
CA GLY A 263 -11.92 -1.74 3.96
C GLY A 263 -12.00 -1.16 2.56
N TYR A 264 -11.08 -1.61 1.70
CA TYR A 264 -10.94 -1.14 0.33
C TYR A 264 -12.00 -1.77 -0.58
N HIS A 265 -12.72 -0.96 -1.35
CA HIS A 265 -13.41 -1.44 -2.55
C HIS A 265 -12.40 -1.64 -3.66
N LEU A 266 -12.41 -2.82 -4.26
CA LEU A 266 -11.41 -3.24 -5.21
C LEU A 266 -11.70 -2.74 -6.63
N ARG A 267 -10.64 -2.57 -7.40
CA ARG A 267 -10.68 -2.19 -8.82
C ARG A 267 -11.03 -3.39 -9.71
N GLU A 268 -12.23 -3.95 -9.54
CA GLU A 268 -12.63 -5.25 -10.10
C GLU A 268 -12.80 -5.28 -11.62
N ALA A 269 -12.88 -4.12 -12.30
CA ALA A 269 -12.88 -4.08 -13.76
C ALA A 269 -11.49 -4.32 -14.38
N ASP A 270 -10.42 -4.04 -13.65
CA ASP A 270 -9.06 -4.08 -14.18
C ASP A 270 -8.17 -5.12 -13.49
N LEU A 271 -8.56 -5.56 -12.29
CA LEU A 271 -7.79 -6.47 -11.44
C LEU A 271 -8.71 -7.53 -10.84
N LEU A 272 -8.28 -8.77 -10.88
CA LEU A 272 -8.86 -9.86 -10.09
C LEU A 272 -7.93 -10.15 -8.92
N PHE A 273 -8.47 -10.18 -7.70
CA PHE A 273 -7.72 -10.48 -6.49
C PHE A 273 -8.08 -11.86 -5.94
N GLU A 274 -7.08 -12.53 -5.39
CA GLU A 274 -7.18 -13.77 -4.62
C GLU A 274 -6.49 -13.55 -3.27
N ILE A 275 -6.95 -14.24 -2.23
CA ILE A 275 -6.24 -14.36 -0.96
C ILE A 275 -5.81 -15.81 -0.85
N VAL A 276 -4.52 -16.06 -0.68
CA VAL A 276 -3.97 -17.41 -0.67
C VAL A 276 -3.15 -17.67 0.60
N ASP A 277 -3.11 -18.92 1.03
CA ASP A 277 -2.16 -19.33 2.05
C ASP A 277 -0.73 -19.09 1.54
N PRO A 278 0.12 -18.37 2.28
CA PRO A 278 1.45 -17.98 1.79
C PRO A 278 2.41 -19.18 1.63
N VAL A 279 2.14 -20.32 2.27
CA VAL A 279 2.97 -21.52 2.24
C VAL A 279 2.48 -22.52 1.18
N THR A 280 1.19 -22.88 1.24
CA THR A 280 0.61 -23.87 0.31
C THR A 280 0.20 -23.27 -1.04
N GLY A 281 -0.13 -21.99 -1.07
CA GLY A 281 -0.67 -21.31 -2.26
C GLY A 281 -2.15 -21.60 -2.52
N GLU A 282 -2.84 -22.30 -1.62
CA GLU A 282 -4.26 -22.56 -1.72
C GLU A 282 -5.07 -21.28 -1.50
N VAL A 283 -6.17 -21.13 -2.26
CA VAL A 283 -7.07 -19.98 -2.11
C VAL A 283 -7.86 -20.12 -0.81
N LEU A 284 -7.85 -19.09 0.00
CA LEU A 284 -8.51 -19.05 1.30
C LEU A 284 -9.94 -18.52 1.19
N PRO A 285 -10.87 -18.98 2.03
CA PRO A 285 -12.22 -18.46 2.12
C PRO A 285 -12.27 -17.02 2.64
N GLU A 286 -13.40 -16.33 2.41
CA GLU A 286 -13.61 -14.98 2.94
C GLU A 286 -13.48 -14.95 4.47
N GLY A 287 -12.82 -13.93 4.98
CA GLY A 287 -12.54 -13.74 6.41
C GLY A 287 -11.20 -14.29 6.88
N GLU A 288 -10.59 -15.22 6.15
CA GLU A 288 -9.27 -15.76 6.47
C GLU A 288 -8.15 -14.87 5.93
N GLU A 289 -7.09 -14.68 6.75
CA GLU A 289 -5.93 -13.87 6.39
C GLU A 289 -4.93 -14.70 5.59
N GLY A 290 -4.49 -14.15 4.46
CA GLY A 290 -3.48 -14.75 3.60
C GLY A 290 -2.76 -13.71 2.75
N GLU A 291 -1.92 -14.19 1.84
CA GLU A 291 -1.20 -13.35 0.90
C GLU A 291 -2.13 -12.87 -0.21
N VAL A 292 -2.07 -11.58 -0.49
CA VAL A 292 -2.76 -10.95 -1.61
C VAL A 292 -2.06 -11.35 -2.90
N VAL A 293 -2.83 -11.95 -3.80
CA VAL A 293 -2.43 -12.27 -5.17
C VAL A 293 -3.36 -11.53 -6.12
N PHE A 294 -2.85 -11.04 -7.25
CA PHE A 294 -3.72 -10.44 -8.25
C PHE A 294 -3.36 -10.84 -9.69
N THR A 295 -4.36 -10.75 -10.56
CA THR A 295 -4.22 -10.87 -12.00
C THR A 295 -4.74 -9.61 -12.67
N THR A 296 -3.96 -9.02 -13.60
CA THR A 296 -4.41 -7.89 -14.40
C THR A 296 -5.37 -8.36 -15.51
N LEU A 297 -6.48 -7.64 -15.69
CA LEU A 297 -7.54 -8.00 -16.65
C LEU A 297 -7.45 -7.19 -17.96
N THR A 298 -7.02 -5.94 -17.87
CA THR A 298 -7.11 -4.97 -18.97
C THR A 298 -5.75 -4.43 -19.42
N ARG A 299 -4.69 -4.68 -18.63
CA ARG A 299 -3.34 -4.23 -18.95
C ARG A 299 -2.79 -4.93 -20.20
N ARG A 300 -2.25 -4.15 -21.15
CA ARG A 300 -1.77 -4.65 -22.46
C ARG A 300 -0.26 -4.71 -22.57
N GLY A 301 0.47 -3.79 -21.94
CA GLY A 301 1.93 -3.67 -22.07
C GLY A 301 2.67 -4.83 -21.42
N MET A 302 2.41 -5.02 -20.14
CA MET A 302 3.03 -6.03 -19.28
C MET A 302 1.97 -6.61 -18.33
N PRO A 303 1.10 -7.51 -18.81
CA PRO A 303 0.11 -8.16 -17.94
C PRO A 303 0.81 -9.02 -16.88
N LEU A 304 0.20 -9.13 -15.70
CA LEU A 304 0.64 -9.99 -14.60
C LEU A 304 -0.48 -10.97 -14.28
N ILE A 305 -0.15 -12.26 -14.23
CA ILE A 305 -1.09 -13.35 -13.95
C ILE A 305 -0.68 -14.01 -12.64
N ARG A 306 -1.61 -14.07 -11.68
CA ARG A 306 -1.38 -14.57 -10.31
C ARG A 306 -0.10 -14.04 -9.66
N TYR A 307 0.06 -12.72 -9.67
CA TYR A 307 1.24 -12.09 -9.09
C TYR A 307 1.15 -12.06 -7.57
N ARG A 308 2.14 -12.67 -6.90
CA ARG A 308 2.30 -12.67 -5.45
C ARG A 308 2.85 -11.33 -4.99
N THR A 309 2.07 -10.61 -4.18
CA THR A 309 2.45 -9.25 -3.72
C THR A 309 3.37 -9.28 -2.51
N GLY A 310 3.28 -10.34 -1.71
CA GLY A 310 3.86 -10.42 -0.38
C GLY A 310 3.09 -9.64 0.68
N ASP A 311 1.99 -8.96 0.35
CA ASP A 311 1.14 -8.24 1.30
C ASP A 311 0.12 -9.19 1.90
N MET A 312 -0.17 -9.05 3.21
CA MET A 312 -1.13 -9.87 3.94
C MET A 312 -2.45 -9.12 4.15
N ALA A 313 -3.54 -9.75 3.74
CA ALA A 313 -4.90 -9.21 3.94
C ALA A 313 -5.94 -10.34 3.94
N ARG A 314 -7.21 -9.96 4.00
CA ARG A 314 -8.36 -10.87 3.85
C ARG A 314 -9.49 -10.19 3.09
N PHE A 315 -10.31 -10.95 2.41
CA PHE A 315 -11.61 -10.43 1.98
C PHE A 315 -12.51 -10.26 3.21
N MET A 316 -13.22 -9.15 3.25
CA MET A 316 -14.15 -8.88 4.34
C MET A 316 -15.52 -9.50 4.01
N PRO A 317 -16.07 -10.32 4.90
CA PRO A 317 -17.37 -10.92 4.68
C PRO A 317 -18.51 -9.89 4.77
N GLY A 318 -19.59 -10.19 4.12
CA GLY A 318 -20.83 -9.43 4.15
C GLY A 318 -20.79 -8.10 3.39
N PRO A 319 -21.95 -7.44 3.25
CA PRO A 319 -22.08 -6.22 2.45
C PRO A 319 -21.42 -5.00 3.12
N CYS A 320 -20.99 -4.04 2.31
CA CYS A 320 -20.55 -2.75 2.81
C CYS A 320 -21.75 -1.89 3.23
N PRO A 321 -21.65 -1.10 4.33
CA PRO A 321 -22.68 -0.11 4.68
C PRO A 321 -22.99 0.91 3.60
N CYS A 322 -22.10 1.11 2.60
CA CYS A 322 -22.38 1.98 1.45
C CYS A 322 -23.31 1.33 0.41
N GLY A 323 -23.70 0.06 0.57
CA GLY A 323 -24.64 -0.64 -0.28
C GLY A 323 -24.11 -1.09 -1.64
N THR A 324 -22.79 -1.09 -1.84
CA THR A 324 -22.15 -1.58 -3.08
C THR A 324 -22.09 -3.10 -3.15
N VAL A 325 -22.11 -3.64 -4.37
CA VAL A 325 -21.87 -5.06 -4.66
C VAL A 325 -20.38 -5.42 -4.82
N LEU A 326 -19.48 -4.42 -4.80
CA LEU A 326 -18.05 -4.64 -4.93
C LEU A 326 -17.48 -5.35 -3.71
N ARG A 327 -16.56 -6.27 -3.96
CA ARG A 327 -15.81 -6.93 -2.89
C ARG A 327 -15.00 -5.93 -2.09
N ARG A 328 -14.82 -6.24 -0.81
CA ARG A 328 -13.97 -5.46 0.09
C ARG A 328 -12.79 -6.29 0.56
N MET A 329 -11.63 -5.66 0.62
CA MET A 329 -10.43 -6.20 1.23
C MET A 329 -10.11 -5.39 2.49
N ALA A 330 -9.74 -6.07 3.57
CA ALA A 330 -9.28 -5.42 4.80
C ALA A 330 -8.00 -4.61 4.51
N PRO A 331 -7.72 -3.55 5.29
CA PRO A 331 -6.45 -2.84 5.19
C PRO A 331 -5.27 -3.80 5.33
N VAL A 332 -4.29 -3.64 4.43
CA VAL A 332 -3.02 -4.38 4.49
C VAL A 332 -2.23 -3.86 5.69
N ALA A 333 -2.06 -4.72 6.68
CA ALA A 333 -1.31 -4.38 7.88
C ALA A 333 0.11 -4.95 7.88
N ASP A 334 0.34 -6.04 7.17
CA ASP A 334 1.58 -6.80 7.29
C ASP A 334 2.04 -7.35 5.94
N ARG A 335 3.23 -7.93 5.92
CA ARG A 335 3.83 -8.59 4.75
C ARG A 335 4.33 -9.97 5.14
N VAL A 336 4.28 -10.92 4.21
CA VAL A 336 4.80 -12.29 4.41
C VAL A 336 6.24 -12.28 4.95
N ARG A 337 7.10 -11.42 4.38
CA ARG A 337 8.50 -11.25 4.81
C ARG A 337 8.71 -10.12 5.81
N GLY A 338 7.65 -9.52 6.30
CA GLY A 338 7.70 -8.44 7.29
C GLY A 338 7.59 -8.92 8.73
N ARG A 339 7.35 -10.22 8.93
CA ARG A 339 7.22 -10.86 10.24
C ARG A 339 8.58 -11.42 10.66
N VAL A 340 9.19 -10.81 11.67
CA VAL A 340 10.49 -11.26 12.21
C VAL A 340 10.22 -12.19 13.39
N PRO A 341 10.55 -13.50 13.28
CA PRO A 341 10.34 -14.44 14.38
C PRO A 341 11.27 -14.13 15.54
N LEU A 342 10.77 -14.25 16.78
CA LEU A 342 11.56 -14.11 18.01
C LEU A 342 11.94 -15.48 18.58
N ILE A 343 13.11 -15.57 19.20
CA ILE A 343 13.65 -16.83 19.76
C ILE A 343 12.72 -17.46 20.80
N GLY A 344 12.09 -16.65 21.66
CA GLY A 344 11.12 -17.15 22.66
C GLY A 344 9.72 -17.41 22.09
N GLY A 345 9.56 -17.36 20.77
CA GLY A 345 8.30 -17.62 20.07
C GLY A 345 7.53 -16.37 19.66
N GLY A 346 6.63 -16.55 18.72
CA GLY A 346 5.89 -15.46 18.09
C GLY A 346 6.72 -14.68 17.07
N PHE A 347 6.16 -13.59 16.55
CA PHE A 347 6.84 -12.72 15.60
C PHE A 347 6.53 -11.25 15.88
N LEU A 348 7.46 -10.37 15.51
CA LEU A 348 7.31 -8.92 15.54
C LEU A 348 7.19 -8.39 14.13
N SER A 349 6.30 -7.41 13.90
CA SER A 349 6.14 -6.73 12.61
C SER A 349 6.11 -5.22 12.76
N MET A 350 6.35 -4.50 11.65
CA MET A 350 6.27 -3.04 11.66
C MET A 350 4.88 -2.56 12.06
N ALA A 351 3.80 -3.23 11.61
CA ALA A 351 2.44 -2.84 11.96
C ALA A 351 2.18 -2.85 13.47
N VAL A 352 2.70 -3.85 14.19
CA VAL A 352 2.59 -3.96 15.65
C VAL A 352 3.38 -2.83 16.32
N LEU A 353 4.58 -2.52 15.83
CA LEU A 353 5.38 -1.40 16.34
C LEU A 353 4.71 -0.06 16.06
N ASP A 354 4.13 0.12 14.85
CA ASP A 354 3.45 1.35 14.45
C ASP A 354 2.26 1.68 15.38
N GLU A 355 1.40 0.70 15.64
CA GLU A 355 0.24 0.90 16.53
C GLU A 355 0.67 1.28 17.96
N SER A 356 1.80 0.74 18.43
CA SER A 356 2.31 1.05 19.77
C SER A 356 3.09 2.34 19.84
N LEU A 357 4.04 2.54 18.94
CA LEU A 357 5.00 3.65 19.06
C LEU A 357 4.43 4.99 18.61
N PHE A 358 3.55 5.01 17.59
CA PHE A 358 2.84 6.23 17.23
C PHE A 358 1.77 6.65 18.24
N ALA A 359 1.49 5.85 19.27
CA ALA A 359 0.71 6.29 20.42
C ALA A 359 1.48 7.27 21.33
N VAL A 360 2.80 7.38 21.19
CA VAL A 360 3.61 8.38 21.88
C VAL A 360 3.63 9.67 21.06
N ASP A 361 3.03 10.75 21.58
CA ASP A 361 2.78 12.01 20.87
C ASP A 361 4.06 12.66 20.28
N ALA A 362 5.22 12.40 20.89
CA ALA A 362 6.49 12.96 20.43
C ALA A 362 7.09 12.20 19.22
N VAL A 363 6.69 10.96 18.93
CA VAL A 363 7.30 10.11 17.89
C VAL A 363 6.87 10.56 16.50
N LEU A 364 7.80 10.99 15.65
CA LEU A 364 7.54 11.35 14.25
C LEU A 364 7.73 10.17 13.30
N ASP A 365 8.80 9.40 13.50
CA ASP A 365 9.15 8.19 12.77
C ASP A 365 10.14 7.37 13.59
N PHE A 366 10.38 6.13 13.22
CA PHE A 366 11.38 5.28 13.88
C PHE A 366 11.93 4.20 12.93
N GLN A 367 13.11 3.71 13.28
CA GLN A 367 13.72 2.52 12.70
C GLN A 367 13.84 1.45 13.79
N ALA A 368 13.62 0.19 13.41
CA ALA A 368 13.73 -0.95 14.30
C ALA A 368 14.70 -1.99 13.73
N ALA A 369 15.51 -2.57 14.59
CA ALA A 369 16.39 -3.67 14.23
C ALA A 369 16.42 -4.75 15.31
N ILE A 370 16.58 -6.01 14.88
CA ILE A 370 16.82 -7.16 15.75
C ILE A 370 18.21 -7.69 15.44
N ALA A 371 19.00 -7.90 16.48
CA ALA A 371 20.35 -8.43 16.42
C ALA A 371 20.54 -9.53 17.46
N PRO A 372 21.60 -10.37 17.36
CA PRO A 372 21.98 -11.24 18.46
C PRO A 372 22.31 -10.44 19.72
N GLY A 373 21.82 -10.88 20.88
CA GLY A 373 22.05 -10.26 22.18
C GLY A 373 22.34 -11.27 23.28
N PRO A 374 22.65 -10.79 24.49
CA PRO A 374 22.87 -11.67 25.65
C PRO A 374 21.62 -12.50 25.95
N GLY A 375 21.72 -13.81 25.80
CA GLY A 375 20.63 -14.76 26.10
C GLY A 375 19.58 -14.92 24.99
N GLY A 376 19.70 -14.23 23.87
CA GLY A 376 18.72 -14.33 22.78
C GLY A 376 18.78 -13.17 21.78
N ASP A 377 17.62 -12.58 21.50
CA ASP A 377 17.48 -11.44 20.61
C ASP A 377 17.72 -10.10 21.35
N CYS A 378 18.15 -9.07 20.62
CA CYS A 378 18.20 -7.70 21.08
C CYS A 378 17.43 -6.80 20.11
N LEU A 379 16.37 -6.14 20.60
CA LEU A 379 15.60 -5.16 19.83
C LEU A 379 16.15 -3.76 20.10
N SER A 380 16.55 -3.06 19.05
CA SER A 380 16.99 -1.66 19.09
C SER A 380 16.05 -0.77 18.31
N LEU A 381 15.84 0.46 18.81
CA LEU A 381 15.04 1.50 18.19
C LEU A 381 15.84 2.80 18.06
N LYS A 382 15.74 3.41 16.86
CA LYS A 382 16.17 4.78 16.61
C LYS A 382 14.92 5.60 16.29
N VAL A 383 14.57 6.54 17.15
CA VAL A 383 13.30 7.27 17.12
C VAL A 383 13.54 8.73 16.77
N GLN A 384 12.87 9.21 15.75
CA GLN A 384 12.77 10.63 15.44
C GLN A 384 11.61 11.24 16.21
N ALA A 385 11.88 12.28 16.97
CA ALA A 385 10.90 12.88 17.86
C ALA A 385 10.75 14.40 17.67
N ALA A 386 9.52 14.90 17.81
CA ALA A 386 9.21 16.33 17.76
C ALA A 386 9.68 17.05 19.03
N GLY A 387 10.30 18.21 18.89
CA GLY A 387 10.69 19.08 20.00
C GLY A 387 11.92 18.57 20.79
N TRP A 388 12.20 19.23 21.94
CA TRP A 388 13.19 18.74 22.90
C TRP A 388 12.57 17.59 23.69
N THR A 389 13.10 16.42 23.47
CA THR A 389 12.62 15.20 24.10
C THR A 389 13.69 14.72 25.08
N GLY A 390 13.39 14.88 26.36
CA GLY A 390 14.23 14.39 27.45
C GLY A 390 14.07 12.88 27.70
N PRO A 391 14.63 12.39 28.81
CA PRO A 391 14.52 10.99 29.24
C PRO A 391 13.09 10.44 29.22
N ASP A 392 12.08 11.29 29.45
CA ASP A 392 10.66 10.94 29.51
C ASP A 392 10.12 10.33 28.20
N THR A 393 10.62 10.80 27.03
CA THR A 393 10.19 10.23 25.73
C THR A 393 10.78 8.84 25.52
N ALA A 394 12.05 8.63 25.87
CA ALA A 394 12.67 7.30 25.76
C ALA A 394 11.98 6.30 26.69
N GLU A 395 11.64 6.71 27.91
CA GLU A 395 10.89 5.89 28.86
C GLU A 395 9.49 5.57 28.36
N ALA A 396 8.76 6.56 27.80
CA ALA A 396 7.45 6.34 27.20
C ALA A 396 7.50 5.33 26.04
N VAL A 397 8.49 5.46 25.14
CA VAL A 397 8.72 4.51 24.04
C VAL A 397 9.01 3.11 24.58
N GLN A 398 9.89 2.99 25.60
CA GLN A 398 10.23 1.71 26.20
C GLN A 398 9.00 1.05 26.88
N LYS A 399 8.18 1.85 27.54
CA LYS A 399 6.92 1.39 28.16
C LYS A 399 5.94 0.90 27.10
N CYS A 400 5.83 1.61 25.97
CA CYS A 400 5.01 1.17 24.84
C CYS A 400 5.51 -0.15 24.24
N LEU A 401 6.82 -0.35 24.07
CA LEU A 401 7.38 -1.63 23.62
C LEU A 401 7.01 -2.76 24.56
N LEU A 402 7.13 -2.56 25.87
CA LEU A 402 6.77 -3.55 26.88
C LEU A 402 5.26 -3.80 26.97
N SER A 403 4.41 -2.95 26.40
CA SER A 403 2.98 -3.20 26.28
C SER A 403 2.61 -4.14 25.13
N ILE A 404 3.54 -4.39 24.20
CA ILE A 404 3.35 -5.32 23.09
C ILE A 404 3.46 -6.76 23.63
N PRO A 405 2.39 -7.59 23.54
CA PRO A 405 2.37 -8.90 24.19
C PRO A 405 3.53 -9.81 23.84
N VAL A 406 3.90 -9.88 22.55
CA VAL A 406 5.02 -10.73 22.10
C VAL A 406 6.38 -10.21 22.61
N VAL A 407 6.55 -8.90 22.72
CA VAL A 407 7.76 -8.29 23.31
C VAL A 407 7.81 -8.57 24.81
N ALA A 408 6.73 -8.30 25.55
CA ALA A 408 6.66 -8.54 26.98
C ALA A 408 6.93 -10.00 27.34
N ALA A 409 6.34 -10.95 26.59
CA ALA A 409 6.53 -12.38 26.81
C ALA A 409 8.00 -12.79 26.61
N ASN A 410 8.64 -12.33 25.53
CA ASN A 410 10.05 -12.68 25.24
C ASN A 410 11.02 -12.00 26.23
N VAL A 411 10.73 -10.79 26.70
CA VAL A 411 11.52 -10.12 27.76
C VAL A 411 11.40 -10.90 29.07
N ALA A 412 10.17 -11.31 29.46
CA ALA A 412 9.95 -12.10 30.68
C ALA A 412 10.63 -13.48 30.63
N LEU A 413 10.73 -14.10 29.45
CA LEU A 413 11.49 -15.37 29.24
C LEU A 413 13.00 -15.15 29.21
N GLY A 414 13.51 -13.93 29.18
CA GLY A 414 14.94 -13.62 29.02
C GLY A 414 15.48 -13.90 27.62
N THR A 415 14.61 -14.14 26.64
CA THR A 415 14.97 -14.41 25.23
C THR A 415 15.01 -13.15 24.35
N LEU A 416 14.56 -12.01 24.89
CA LEU A 416 14.63 -10.69 24.23
C LEU A 416 15.13 -9.64 25.23
N THR A 417 16.14 -8.88 24.80
CA THR A 417 16.58 -7.67 25.51
C THR A 417 16.21 -6.44 24.70
N LEU A 418 15.92 -5.33 25.40
CA LEU A 418 15.67 -4.04 24.77
C LEU A 418 16.93 -3.17 24.92
N ALA A 419 17.49 -2.72 23.80
CA ALA A 419 18.56 -1.74 23.82
C ALA A 419 18.02 -0.37 24.30
N PRO A 420 18.87 0.53 24.84
CA PRO A 420 18.48 1.91 25.08
C PRO A 420 17.90 2.55 23.81
N VAL A 421 16.81 3.30 23.96
CA VAL A 421 16.18 4.00 22.84
C VAL A 421 17.05 5.18 22.41
N GLU A 422 17.48 5.19 21.16
CA GLU A 422 18.19 6.31 20.56
C GLU A 422 17.17 7.35 20.09
N LEU A 423 17.28 8.58 20.63
CA LEU A 423 16.43 9.70 20.23
C LEU A 423 17.17 10.64 19.30
N GLU A 424 16.53 11.00 18.19
CA GLU A 424 17.00 12.01 17.26
C GLU A 424 15.95 13.12 17.09
N ARG A 425 16.42 14.36 17.02
CA ARG A 425 15.58 15.49 16.61
C ARG A 425 15.92 15.82 15.16
N PRO A 426 15.03 15.53 14.20
CA PRO A 426 15.29 15.88 12.82
C PRO A 426 15.11 17.39 12.60
N GLU A 427 16.01 18.02 11.86
CA GLU A 427 15.81 19.37 11.30
C GLU A 427 14.91 19.30 10.06
N GLU A 428 15.06 18.24 9.27
CA GLU A 428 14.23 17.90 8.11
C GLU A 428 13.71 16.46 8.23
N LEU A 429 12.54 16.20 7.66
CA LEU A 429 12.05 14.82 7.57
C LEU A 429 12.86 14.03 6.53
N ALA A 430 13.23 12.81 6.90
CA ALA A 430 13.89 11.89 6.00
C ALA A 430 13.01 11.57 4.77
N ARG A 431 13.64 11.21 3.65
CA ARG A 431 12.88 10.67 2.53
C ARG A 431 12.22 9.37 2.97
N PRO A 432 10.93 9.18 2.65
CA PRO A 432 10.26 7.93 2.96
C PRO A 432 11.02 6.76 2.35
N ALA A 433 11.44 5.85 3.19
CA ALA A 433 12.00 4.56 2.81
C ALA A 433 10.99 3.47 3.16
N LYS A 434 11.15 2.29 2.56
CA LYS A 434 10.35 1.13 2.95
C LYS A 434 10.62 0.81 4.41
N ARG A 435 9.57 0.85 5.24
CA ARG A 435 9.66 0.56 6.67
C ARG A 435 9.69 -0.96 6.88
N VAL A 436 10.76 -1.45 7.48
CA VAL A 436 10.99 -2.87 7.80
C VAL A 436 11.78 -2.97 9.09
N ILE A 437 11.58 -4.04 9.85
CA ILE A 437 12.46 -4.40 10.94
C ILE A 437 13.72 -5.01 10.31
N ARG A 438 14.89 -4.44 10.56
CA ARG A 438 16.16 -4.98 10.08
C ARG A 438 16.55 -6.18 10.92
N ASP A 439 16.72 -7.33 10.30
CA ASP A 439 17.14 -8.56 10.97
C ASP A 439 18.62 -8.84 10.71
N TRP A 440 19.46 -8.46 11.67
CA TRP A 440 20.90 -8.64 11.61
C TRP A 440 21.40 -10.04 12.05
N ARG A 441 20.48 -10.93 12.46
CA ARG A 441 20.85 -12.29 12.92
C ARG A 441 21.30 -13.20 11.77
N SER A 442 20.83 -12.94 10.56
CA SER A 442 21.16 -13.73 9.36
C SER A 442 22.36 -13.19 8.58
N GLU A 443 22.86 -12.00 8.92
CA GLU A 443 24.03 -11.38 8.30
C GLU A 443 25.29 -11.66 9.14
N GLY A 444 25.70 -12.93 9.19
CA GLY A 444 27.02 -13.29 9.70
C GLY A 444 28.10 -12.95 8.67
N ASP A 445 28.35 -11.65 8.40
CA ASP A 445 29.52 -11.08 7.74
C ASP A 445 29.30 -9.63 7.29
N ALA A 446 28.81 -8.76 8.15
CA ALA A 446 28.77 -7.31 7.87
C ALA A 446 29.37 -6.51 9.03
N ALA A 447 30.63 -6.79 9.31
CA ALA A 447 31.43 -5.95 10.23
C ALA A 447 31.97 -4.67 9.57
N ASP A 448 31.54 -4.29 8.35
CA ASP A 448 32.23 -3.24 7.57
C ASP A 448 31.38 -2.05 7.09
N GLU A 449 30.14 -1.90 7.55
CA GLU A 449 29.37 -0.67 7.26
C GLU A 449 29.16 0.25 8.48
N ARG A 450 30.05 0.22 9.47
CA ARG A 450 30.05 1.18 10.60
C ARG A 450 30.81 2.47 10.30
N THR A 451 31.24 2.68 9.06
CA THR A 451 31.98 3.90 8.71
C THR A 451 31.61 4.31 7.27
N VAL A 452 30.56 5.09 7.10
CA VAL A 452 30.48 6.24 6.17
C VAL A 452 29.26 7.10 6.57
#